data_6ef6623906e892d29159ef9e5f093588
#
_entry.id   6ef6623906e892d29159ef9e5f093588
#
_cell.length_a   1.000
_cell.length_b   1.000
_cell.length_c   1.000
_cell.angle_alpha   90.00
_cell.angle_beta   90.00
_cell.angle_gamma   90.00
#
_symmetry.space_group_name_H-M   'P 1'
#
loop_
_entity.id
_entity.type
_entity.pdbx_description
1 polymer ?
#
loop_
_entity_poly.entity_id
_entity_poly.type
_entity_poly.pdbx_seq_one_letter_code
_entity_poly.pdbx_strand_id
1 'polypeptide(L)'
;MQEKLKNIKEEALKAIEAADMPEKLNDVRVRFLGKKGELTAVLKGMKDVAPEERPKVGQLVNETRAAIGSVLEESRRKMERTIREEKMKQEVIDVTLPSKKNMVGHRHPNTIALEEIERIFVGMGYEVVEGPEIEYDLYNFEKLNIPADHPAKDEQDTFYINKDIVLRTQTSPVQARVMEQGKLPIRVISPGRVFRSDEVDATHSPSFHQVEGLVIDKNISFADLKGTLEVFAKELFGPETKTKFRPHHFPFTEPSAEVDVSCFKCGGKGCRFCKGSGWIEILGCGMVHPHVLEMCGIDSKKYSGFAFGVGLERIALLKYEIDDMRLLYENDIRFLRQF
;
A
#
# COMPACT_ATOMS: atom_id res chain seq x y z
N MET A 1 -65.33 35.66 34.99
CA MET A 1 -63.93 35.27 34.68
C MET A 1 -63.89 33.92 33.91
N GLN A 2 -64.72 32.95 34.25
CA GLN A 2 -64.79 31.68 33.56
C GLN A 2 -65.15 31.80 32.04
N GLU A 3 -66.05 32.67 31.69
CA GLU A 3 -66.42 32.94 30.30
C GLU A 3 -65.28 33.53 29.47
N LYS A 4 -64.46 34.41 30.07
CA LYS A 4 -63.24 34.96 29.45
C LYS A 4 -62.20 33.85 29.17
N LEU A 5 -62.00 32.90 30.10
CA LEU A 5 -61.06 31.78 29.90
C LEU A 5 -61.53 30.82 28.80
N LYS A 6 -62.82 30.60 28.71
CA LYS A 6 -63.41 29.79 27.64
C LYS A 6 -63.20 30.44 26.26
N ASN A 7 -63.46 31.76 26.14
CA ASN A 7 -63.23 32.51 24.91
C ASN A 7 -61.75 32.49 24.54
N ILE A 8 -60.81 32.74 25.46
CA ILE A 8 -59.35 32.70 25.21
C ILE A 8 -58.93 31.30 24.69
N LYS A 9 -59.50 30.20 25.28
CA LYS A 9 -59.22 28.86 24.83
C LYS A 9 -59.70 28.63 23.39
N GLU A 10 -60.95 29.03 23.07
CA GLU A 10 -61.53 28.91 21.73
C GLU A 10 -60.76 29.70 20.68
N GLU A 11 -60.38 30.96 21.00
CA GLU A 11 -59.58 31.81 20.12
C GLU A 11 -58.18 31.25 19.89
N ALA A 12 -57.54 30.71 20.95
CA ALA A 12 -56.22 30.09 20.84
C ALA A 12 -56.27 28.83 19.95
N LEU A 13 -57.30 27.97 20.12
CA LEU A 13 -57.46 26.79 19.29
C LEU A 13 -57.67 27.12 17.83
N LYS A 14 -58.55 28.12 17.54
CA LYS A 14 -58.75 28.60 16.16
C LYS A 14 -57.50 29.18 15.56
N ALA A 15 -56.72 29.94 16.35
CA ALA A 15 -55.45 30.53 15.88
C ALA A 15 -54.41 29.45 15.63
N ILE A 16 -54.36 28.34 16.39
CA ILE A 16 -53.48 27.20 16.16
C ILE A 16 -53.85 26.48 14.86
N GLU A 17 -55.15 26.24 14.62
CA GLU A 17 -55.64 25.61 13.39
C GLU A 17 -55.37 26.43 12.14
N ALA A 18 -55.41 27.75 12.26
CA ALA A 18 -55.18 28.68 11.15
C ALA A 18 -53.66 28.91 10.85
N ALA A 19 -52.78 28.44 11.72
CA ALA A 19 -51.34 28.58 11.56
C ALA A 19 -50.82 27.57 10.54
N ASP A 20 -50.26 28.07 9.44
CA ASP A 20 -49.71 27.32 8.32
C ASP A 20 -48.15 27.26 8.33
N MET A 21 -47.51 27.97 9.25
CA MET A 21 -46.07 28.04 9.41
C MET A 21 -45.62 27.95 10.88
N PRO A 22 -44.42 27.40 11.14
CA PRO A 22 -43.91 27.29 12.53
C PRO A 22 -43.77 28.66 13.21
N GLU A 23 -43.48 29.71 12.47
CA GLU A 23 -43.38 31.09 13.01
C GLU A 23 -44.72 31.59 13.51
N LYS A 24 -45.80 31.39 12.75
CA LYS A 24 -47.18 31.74 13.16
C LYS A 24 -47.60 30.95 14.41
N LEU A 25 -47.25 29.67 14.53
CA LEU A 25 -47.48 28.89 15.72
C LEU A 25 -46.73 29.47 16.95
N ASN A 26 -45.52 29.94 16.75
CA ASN A 26 -44.75 30.58 17.82
C ASN A 26 -45.41 31.93 18.23
N ASP A 27 -45.93 32.70 17.29
CA ASP A 27 -46.64 33.93 17.57
C ASP A 27 -47.92 33.67 18.39
N VAL A 28 -48.68 32.63 18.02
CA VAL A 28 -49.82 32.19 18.82
C VAL A 28 -49.40 31.81 20.24
N ARG A 29 -48.28 31.07 20.38
CA ARG A 29 -47.73 30.72 21.70
C ARG A 29 -47.41 31.95 22.53
N VAL A 30 -46.75 32.94 21.93
CA VAL A 30 -46.36 34.17 22.59
C VAL A 30 -47.58 35.02 22.99
N ARG A 31 -48.59 35.12 22.07
CA ARG A 31 -49.83 35.86 22.31
C ARG A 31 -50.63 35.28 23.48
N PHE A 32 -50.83 33.99 23.56
CA PHE A 32 -51.68 33.38 24.59
C PHE A 32 -50.94 32.94 25.85
N LEU A 33 -49.74 32.32 25.67
CA LEU A 33 -48.96 31.71 26.79
C LEU A 33 -47.75 32.51 27.24
N GLY A 34 -47.39 33.58 26.54
CA GLY A 34 -46.19 34.41 26.82
C GLY A 34 -46.30 35.16 28.15
N LYS A 35 -45.14 35.71 28.61
CA LYS A 35 -45.04 36.52 29.87
C LYS A 35 -46.06 37.71 29.89
N LYS A 36 -46.40 38.27 28.75
CA LYS A 36 -47.38 39.36 28.57
C LYS A 36 -48.67 38.85 27.85
N GLY A 37 -48.82 37.54 27.70
CA GLY A 37 -49.93 36.93 26.98
C GLY A 37 -51.27 37.00 27.74
N GLU A 38 -52.33 36.70 26.99
CA GLU A 38 -53.70 36.86 27.42
C GLU A 38 -54.02 36.02 28.68
N LEU A 39 -53.52 34.78 28.77
CA LEU A 39 -53.67 33.98 29.99
C LEU A 39 -52.90 34.52 31.19
N THR A 40 -51.74 35.13 30.95
CA THR A 40 -50.97 35.78 32.03
C THR A 40 -51.64 37.07 32.50
N ALA A 41 -52.34 37.79 31.62
CA ALA A 41 -53.13 38.97 31.99
C ALA A 41 -54.31 38.59 32.88
N VAL A 42 -54.99 37.48 32.59
CA VAL A 42 -56.08 36.95 33.46
C VAL A 42 -55.56 36.56 34.83
N LEU A 43 -54.36 35.95 34.93
CA LEU A 43 -53.72 35.62 36.23
C LEU A 43 -53.41 36.86 37.06
N LYS A 44 -52.96 37.94 36.41
CA LYS A 44 -52.68 39.23 37.09
C LYS A 44 -53.96 39.90 37.61
N GLY A 45 -55.10 39.74 36.90
CA GLY A 45 -56.42 40.22 37.33
C GLY A 45 -57.07 39.41 38.45
N MET A 46 -56.48 38.31 38.88
CA MET A 46 -57.02 37.50 40.01
C MET A 46 -56.97 38.25 41.36
N LYS A 47 -56.27 39.37 41.44
CA LYS A 47 -56.24 40.22 42.65
C LYS A 47 -57.65 40.78 42.96
N ASP A 48 -58.47 40.98 41.95
CA ASP A 48 -59.80 41.58 42.04
C ASP A 48 -60.94 40.57 42.29
N VAL A 49 -60.59 39.26 42.48
CA VAL A 49 -61.53 38.15 42.70
C VAL A 49 -61.57 37.82 44.18
N ALA A 50 -62.80 37.48 44.67
CA ALA A 50 -63.02 37.08 46.05
C ALA A 50 -62.09 35.95 46.49
N PRO A 51 -61.55 35.97 47.73
CA PRO A 51 -60.51 35.05 48.17
C PRO A 51 -60.90 33.56 48.06
N GLU A 52 -62.16 33.23 48.20
CA GLU A 52 -62.73 31.89 48.14
C GLU A 52 -62.76 31.30 46.72
N GLU A 53 -62.85 32.14 45.69
CA GLU A 53 -62.89 31.70 44.29
C GLU A 53 -61.54 31.64 43.60
N ARG A 54 -60.47 32.22 44.19
CA ARG A 54 -59.11 32.28 43.61
C ARG A 54 -58.53 30.90 43.33
N PRO A 55 -58.66 29.88 44.19
CA PRO A 55 -58.11 28.55 43.88
C PRO A 55 -58.80 27.92 42.66
N LYS A 56 -60.12 28.05 42.49
CA LYS A 56 -60.87 27.49 41.38
C LYS A 56 -60.49 28.16 40.07
N VAL A 57 -60.34 29.47 40.07
CA VAL A 57 -59.88 30.23 38.87
C VAL A 57 -58.44 29.88 38.52
N GLY A 58 -57.54 29.75 39.51
CA GLY A 58 -56.17 29.33 39.25
C GLY A 58 -56.05 27.92 38.63
N GLN A 59 -56.89 27.00 39.12
CA GLN A 59 -56.95 25.65 38.52
C GLN A 59 -57.40 25.70 37.07
N LEU A 60 -58.47 26.46 36.79
CA LEU A 60 -59.05 26.58 35.45
C LEU A 60 -58.04 27.24 34.44
N VAL A 61 -57.26 28.22 34.91
CA VAL A 61 -56.20 28.85 34.09
C VAL A 61 -55.09 27.83 33.75
N ASN A 62 -54.68 27.02 34.75
CA ASN A 62 -53.66 25.96 34.52
C ASN A 62 -54.16 24.89 33.58
N GLU A 63 -55.43 24.42 33.73
CA GLU A 63 -56.03 23.48 32.78
C GLU A 63 -56.13 24.06 31.38
N THR A 64 -56.55 25.33 31.25
CA THR A 64 -56.59 26.02 29.95
C THR A 64 -55.20 26.15 29.32
N ARG A 65 -54.20 26.50 30.15
CA ARG A 65 -52.81 26.56 29.71
C ARG A 65 -52.30 25.25 29.25
N ALA A 66 -52.57 24.18 29.98
CA ALA A 66 -52.13 22.81 29.63
C ALA A 66 -52.81 22.35 28.33
N ALA A 67 -54.12 22.62 28.16
CA ALA A 67 -54.88 22.27 26.97
C ALA A 67 -54.35 22.98 25.71
N ILE A 68 -54.10 24.33 25.79
CA ILE A 68 -53.54 25.09 24.69
C ILE A 68 -52.10 24.63 24.39
N GLY A 69 -51.27 24.37 25.43
CA GLY A 69 -49.92 23.92 25.29
C GLY A 69 -49.80 22.55 24.59
N SER A 70 -50.72 21.61 24.95
CA SER A 70 -50.78 20.29 24.31
C SER A 70 -51.08 20.37 22.81
N VAL A 71 -52.10 21.15 22.43
CA VAL A 71 -52.50 21.31 21.02
C VAL A 71 -51.45 22.06 20.21
N LEU A 72 -50.76 23.05 20.80
CA LEU A 72 -49.63 23.73 20.20
C LEU A 72 -48.48 22.78 19.87
N GLU A 73 -48.10 21.94 20.83
CA GLU A 73 -47.02 20.99 20.68
C GLU A 73 -47.35 19.91 19.63
N GLU A 74 -48.60 19.43 19.63
CA GLU A 74 -49.08 18.47 18.64
C GLU A 74 -49.04 19.06 17.21
N SER A 75 -49.57 20.29 17.06
CA SER A 75 -49.53 21.02 15.78
C SER A 75 -48.10 21.29 15.31
N ARG A 76 -47.19 21.67 16.20
CA ARG A 76 -45.79 21.82 15.91
C ARG A 76 -45.14 20.55 15.36
N ARG A 77 -45.35 19.44 16.05
CA ARG A 77 -44.82 18.13 15.62
C ARG A 77 -45.37 17.70 14.26
N LYS A 78 -46.64 17.96 14.02
CA LYS A 78 -47.28 17.65 12.74
C LYS A 78 -46.69 18.49 11.59
N MET A 79 -46.47 19.80 11.80
CA MET A 79 -45.83 20.67 10.81
C MET A 79 -44.35 20.23 10.56
N GLU A 80 -43.61 20.00 11.61
CA GLU A 80 -42.19 19.58 11.47
C GLU A 80 -42.09 18.27 10.69
N ARG A 81 -43.00 17.36 10.92
CA ARG A 81 -43.09 16.09 10.18
C ARG A 81 -43.42 16.34 8.70
N THR A 82 -44.40 17.18 8.40
CA THR A 82 -44.79 17.53 7.01
C THR A 82 -43.62 18.17 6.27
N ILE A 83 -42.98 19.17 6.88
CA ILE A 83 -41.84 19.87 6.31
C ILE A 83 -40.68 18.87 6.03
N ARG A 84 -40.44 17.95 6.96
CA ARG A 84 -39.43 16.91 6.79
C ARG A 84 -39.77 15.95 5.65
N GLU A 85 -41.04 15.52 5.57
CA GLU A 85 -41.50 14.63 4.49
C GLU A 85 -41.40 15.29 3.11
N GLU A 86 -41.77 16.60 3.01
CA GLU A 86 -41.62 17.38 1.77
C GLU A 86 -40.15 17.55 1.37
N LYS A 87 -39.29 17.86 2.34
CA LYS A 87 -37.84 17.95 2.10
C LYS A 87 -37.26 16.63 1.63
N MET A 88 -37.66 15.51 2.26
CA MET A 88 -37.25 14.18 1.83
C MET A 88 -37.73 13.82 0.41
N LYS A 89 -38.91 14.29 -0.01
CA LYS A 89 -39.39 14.09 -1.38
C LYS A 89 -38.60 14.92 -2.41
N GLN A 90 -38.08 16.07 -2.03
CA GLN A 90 -37.22 16.90 -2.89
C GLN A 90 -35.77 16.38 -3.00
N GLU A 91 -35.29 15.67 -1.96
CA GLU A 91 -33.97 15.04 -1.92
C GLU A 91 -33.99 13.65 -2.59
N VAL A 92 -34.45 13.57 -3.85
CA VAL A 92 -34.45 12.33 -4.61
C VAL A 92 -33.04 12.01 -5.06
N ILE A 93 -32.47 10.97 -4.46
CA ILE A 93 -31.18 10.40 -4.92
C ILE A 93 -31.50 9.26 -5.88
N ASP A 94 -31.01 9.34 -7.10
CA ASP A 94 -31.09 8.23 -8.05
C ASP A 94 -30.12 7.12 -7.62
N VAL A 95 -30.69 6.09 -6.98
CA VAL A 95 -29.93 4.92 -6.51
C VAL A 95 -29.45 4.00 -7.63
N THR A 96 -29.90 4.24 -8.88
CA THR A 96 -29.42 3.47 -10.03
C THR A 96 -28.10 4.03 -10.59
N LEU A 97 -27.72 5.25 -10.21
CA LEU A 97 -26.44 5.81 -10.59
C LEU A 97 -25.31 4.99 -9.92
N PRO A 98 -24.34 4.50 -10.70
CA PRO A 98 -23.23 3.77 -10.14
C PRO A 98 -22.46 4.65 -9.15
N SER A 99 -22.15 4.12 -7.99
CA SER A 99 -21.28 4.78 -7.02
C SER A 99 -19.92 5.09 -7.65
N LYS A 100 -19.25 6.17 -7.25
CA LYS A 100 -17.85 6.37 -7.58
C LYS A 100 -17.09 5.18 -7.02
N LYS A 101 -16.59 4.30 -7.92
CA LYS A 101 -15.69 3.24 -7.52
C LYS A 101 -14.45 3.90 -6.94
N ASN A 102 -14.16 3.68 -5.68
CA ASN A 102 -12.86 4.00 -5.13
C ASN A 102 -11.83 3.21 -5.93
N MET A 103 -10.93 3.90 -6.61
CA MET A 103 -9.82 3.25 -7.30
C MET A 103 -8.90 2.67 -6.22
N VAL A 104 -8.90 1.36 -6.10
CA VAL A 104 -7.93 0.65 -5.28
C VAL A 104 -6.58 0.77 -6.00
N GLY A 105 -5.54 1.19 -5.29
CA GLY A 105 -4.19 1.20 -5.82
C GLY A 105 -3.69 -0.22 -6.08
N HIS A 106 -2.83 -0.36 -7.09
CA HIS A 106 -2.19 -1.62 -7.46
C HIS A 106 -0.68 -1.51 -7.22
N ARG A 107 -0.04 -2.63 -6.94
CA ARG A 107 1.42 -2.68 -6.80
C ARG A 107 2.05 -2.74 -8.19
N HIS A 108 3.22 -2.11 -8.33
CA HIS A 108 4.02 -2.22 -9.54
C HIS A 108 4.49 -3.67 -9.75
N PRO A 109 4.56 -4.21 -10.98
CA PRO A 109 4.98 -5.61 -11.23
C PRO A 109 6.38 -5.93 -10.68
N ASN A 110 7.32 -5.00 -10.70
CA ASN A 110 8.62 -5.18 -10.04
C ASN A 110 8.48 -5.36 -8.52
N THR A 111 7.59 -4.59 -7.88
CA THR A 111 7.34 -4.73 -6.43
C THR A 111 6.76 -6.10 -6.10
N ILE A 112 5.81 -6.58 -6.91
CA ILE A 112 5.21 -7.91 -6.71
C ILE A 112 6.26 -9.01 -6.88
N ALA A 113 7.11 -8.91 -7.92
CA ALA A 113 8.18 -9.87 -8.16
C ALA A 113 9.23 -9.85 -7.03
N LEU A 114 9.60 -8.66 -6.54
CA LEU A 114 10.55 -8.51 -5.43
C LEU A 114 10.02 -9.15 -4.15
N GLU A 115 8.81 -8.82 -3.74
CA GLU A 115 8.19 -9.38 -2.53
C GLU A 115 8.09 -10.91 -2.59
N GLU A 116 7.87 -11.47 -3.77
CA GLU A 116 7.84 -12.92 -3.94
C GLU A 116 9.23 -13.54 -3.80
N ILE A 117 10.27 -12.94 -4.40
CA ILE A 117 11.65 -13.37 -4.25
C ILE A 117 12.07 -13.31 -2.77
N GLU A 118 11.80 -12.17 -2.10
CA GLU A 118 12.09 -11.99 -0.68
C GLU A 118 11.37 -13.04 0.18
N ARG A 119 10.09 -13.27 -0.06
CA ARG A 119 9.31 -14.28 0.66
C ARG A 119 9.91 -15.67 0.54
N ILE A 120 10.39 -16.05 -0.66
CA ILE A 120 11.02 -17.35 -0.89
C ILE A 120 12.32 -17.47 -0.08
N PHE A 121 13.21 -16.48 -0.18
CA PHE A 121 14.50 -16.53 0.51
C PHE A 121 14.38 -16.37 2.03
N VAL A 122 13.51 -15.50 2.51
CA VAL A 122 13.20 -15.37 3.95
C VAL A 122 12.63 -16.69 4.49
N GLY A 123 11.78 -17.37 3.70
CA GLY A 123 11.30 -18.73 4.04
C GLY A 123 12.40 -19.78 4.12
N MET A 124 13.53 -19.60 3.43
CA MET A 124 14.74 -20.43 3.52
C MET A 124 15.73 -19.97 4.61
N GLY A 125 15.37 -18.94 5.41
CA GLY A 125 16.18 -18.43 6.52
C GLY A 125 17.21 -17.38 6.12
N TYR A 126 17.01 -16.66 5.03
CA TYR A 126 17.83 -15.52 4.64
C TYR A 126 17.34 -14.23 5.30
N GLU A 127 18.25 -13.33 5.64
CA GLU A 127 17.96 -11.97 6.06
C GLU A 127 18.02 -11.04 4.85
N VAL A 128 17.12 -10.04 4.79
CA VAL A 128 17.15 -8.99 3.77
C VAL A 128 18.04 -7.87 4.28
N VAL A 129 19.05 -7.49 3.50
CA VAL A 129 19.99 -6.42 3.85
C VAL A 129 20.09 -5.41 2.72
N GLU A 130 20.21 -4.15 3.08
CA GLU A 130 20.33 -3.03 2.13
C GLU A 130 21.70 -2.36 2.24
N GLY A 131 22.07 -1.62 1.22
CA GLY A 131 23.29 -0.83 1.18
C GLY A 131 23.16 0.40 0.29
N PRO A 132 24.18 1.29 0.29
CA PRO A 132 24.12 2.54 -0.45
C PRO A 132 24.13 2.33 -1.97
N GLU A 133 23.38 3.15 -2.71
CA GLU A 133 23.40 3.18 -4.19
C GLU A 133 24.64 3.90 -4.72
N ILE A 134 25.12 4.90 -3.98
CA ILE A 134 26.39 5.59 -4.25
C ILE A 134 27.47 4.89 -3.44
N GLU A 135 28.44 4.29 -4.12
CA GLU A 135 29.37 3.36 -3.49
C GLU A 135 30.83 3.73 -3.80
N TYR A 136 31.72 3.32 -2.92
CA TYR A 136 33.15 3.40 -3.20
C TYR A 136 33.57 2.34 -4.22
N ASP A 137 34.50 2.72 -5.14
CA ASP A 137 35.15 1.82 -6.09
C ASP A 137 35.73 0.58 -5.39
N LEU A 138 36.29 0.78 -4.21
CA LEU A 138 36.80 -0.28 -3.33
C LEU A 138 35.78 -1.42 -3.10
N TYR A 139 34.52 -1.08 -2.79
CA TYR A 139 33.48 -2.10 -2.55
C TYR A 139 32.84 -2.62 -3.83
N ASN A 140 32.73 -1.74 -4.85
CA ASN A 140 32.07 -2.13 -6.11
C ASN A 140 32.97 -3.02 -6.98
N PHE A 141 34.29 -2.91 -6.83
CA PHE A 141 35.26 -3.61 -7.67
C PHE A 141 36.38 -4.31 -6.89
N GLU A 142 37.24 -3.60 -6.15
CA GLU A 142 38.44 -4.18 -5.56
C GLU A 142 38.15 -5.33 -4.61
N LYS A 143 37.24 -5.15 -3.65
CA LYS A 143 36.83 -6.22 -2.70
C LYS A 143 36.08 -7.37 -3.36
N LEU A 144 35.70 -7.22 -4.60
CA LEU A 144 35.10 -8.27 -5.42
C LEU A 144 36.10 -8.90 -6.40
N ASN A 145 37.40 -8.80 -6.08
CA ASN A 145 38.48 -9.36 -6.89
C ASN A 145 38.59 -8.75 -8.31
N ILE A 146 38.20 -7.49 -8.44
CA ILE A 146 38.30 -6.70 -9.68
C ILE A 146 39.24 -5.51 -9.42
N PRO A 147 40.54 -5.67 -9.57
CA PRO A 147 41.52 -4.58 -9.37
C PRO A 147 41.40 -3.49 -10.45
N ALA A 148 42.01 -2.35 -10.20
CA ALA A 148 41.86 -1.18 -11.05
C ALA A 148 42.27 -1.38 -12.53
N ASP A 149 43.22 -2.28 -12.78
CA ASP A 149 43.75 -2.65 -14.10
C ASP A 149 43.10 -3.91 -14.69
N HIS A 150 42.03 -4.43 -14.06
CA HIS A 150 41.37 -5.66 -14.53
C HIS A 150 40.50 -5.38 -15.76
N PRO A 151 40.61 -6.17 -16.84
CA PRO A 151 39.86 -5.94 -18.08
C PRO A 151 38.33 -5.97 -17.86
N ALA A 152 37.82 -6.75 -16.91
CA ALA A 152 36.38 -6.81 -16.61
C ALA A 152 35.82 -5.47 -16.05
N LYS A 153 36.68 -4.57 -15.54
CA LYS A 153 36.27 -3.24 -15.09
C LYS A 153 36.00 -2.30 -16.28
N ASP A 154 36.76 -2.43 -17.35
CA ASP A 154 36.58 -1.64 -18.56
C ASP A 154 35.34 -2.06 -19.36
N GLU A 155 34.89 -3.31 -19.21
CA GLU A 155 33.70 -3.84 -19.87
C GLU A 155 32.40 -3.46 -19.15
N GLN A 156 32.48 -2.94 -17.94
CA GLN A 156 31.35 -2.49 -17.19
C GLN A 156 31.14 -0.99 -17.40
N ASP A 157 30.15 -0.65 -18.21
CA ASP A 157 29.73 0.74 -18.40
C ASP A 157 29.22 1.32 -17.07
N THR A 158 30.11 2.00 -16.37
CA THR A 158 29.92 2.48 -14.99
C THR A 158 29.76 3.99 -14.94
N PHE A 159 28.78 4.47 -14.20
CA PHE A 159 28.65 5.89 -13.88
C PHE A 159 29.57 6.26 -12.72
N TYR A 160 30.68 6.95 -13.03
CA TYR A 160 31.59 7.49 -12.05
C TYR A 160 31.17 8.90 -11.61
N ILE A 161 31.06 9.12 -10.29
CA ILE A 161 30.91 10.46 -9.72
C ILE A 161 32.26 11.13 -9.62
N ASN A 162 33.27 10.39 -9.22
CA ASN A 162 34.68 10.73 -9.25
C ASN A 162 35.51 9.44 -9.31
N LYS A 163 36.85 9.54 -9.26
CA LYS A 163 37.75 8.38 -9.37
C LYS A 163 37.55 7.27 -8.32
N ASP A 164 36.96 7.61 -7.16
CA ASP A 164 36.83 6.71 -6.03
C ASP A 164 35.36 6.37 -5.71
N ILE A 165 34.38 7.02 -6.38
CA ILE A 165 32.96 6.91 -6.08
C ILE A 165 32.19 6.67 -7.38
N VAL A 166 31.31 5.65 -7.33
CA VAL A 166 30.48 5.20 -8.45
C VAL A 166 29.01 5.10 -8.07
N LEU A 167 28.13 5.09 -9.04
CA LEU A 167 26.83 4.47 -8.88
C LEU A 167 27.02 2.95 -8.98
N ARG A 168 26.60 2.19 -7.96
CA ARG A 168 26.87 0.74 -7.91
C ARG A 168 26.31 0.03 -9.14
N THR A 169 27.14 -0.82 -9.75
CA THR A 169 26.78 -1.59 -10.94
C THR A 169 26.09 -2.93 -10.61
N GLN A 170 26.13 -3.31 -9.35
CA GLN A 170 25.59 -4.55 -8.78
C GLN A 170 25.31 -4.35 -7.29
N THR A 171 24.59 -5.28 -6.67
CA THR A 171 24.34 -5.22 -5.21
C THR A 171 25.41 -5.99 -4.40
N SER A 172 26.41 -6.59 -5.05
CA SER A 172 27.55 -7.28 -4.42
C SER A 172 28.35 -6.43 -3.41
N PRO A 173 28.49 -5.09 -3.54
CA PRO A 173 29.09 -4.26 -2.48
C PRO A 173 28.44 -4.47 -1.10
N VAL A 174 27.14 -4.72 -1.05
CA VAL A 174 26.43 -5.00 0.21
C VAL A 174 26.93 -6.29 0.83
N GLN A 175 27.24 -7.31 0.00
CA GLN A 175 27.82 -8.58 0.46
C GLN A 175 29.17 -8.37 1.12
N ALA A 176 30.06 -7.56 0.50
CA ALA A 176 31.36 -7.23 1.07
C ALA A 176 31.23 -6.49 2.41
N ARG A 177 30.30 -5.56 2.53
CA ARG A 177 30.02 -4.83 3.79
C ARG A 177 29.48 -5.76 4.89
N VAL A 178 28.64 -6.74 4.54
CA VAL A 178 28.13 -7.74 5.50
C VAL A 178 29.25 -8.65 5.95
N MET A 179 30.12 -9.10 5.04
CA MET A 179 31.28 -9.94 5.38
C MET A 179 32.23 -9.24 6.35
N GLU A 180 32.49 -7.95 6.18
CA GLU A 180 33.36 -7.15 7.07
C GLU A 180 32.83 -7.03 8.50
N GLN A 181 31.53 -7.22 8.73
CA GLN A 181 30.99 -7.23 10.08
C GLN A 181 31.46 -8.46 10.90
N GLY A 182 31.99 -9.47 10.24
CA GLY A 182 32.55 -10.66 10.86
C GLY A 182 31.54 -11.54 11.61
N LYS A 183 30.25 -11.33 11.42
CA LYS A 183 29.17 -12.12 12.05
C LYS A 183 28.88 -13.35 11.20
N LEU A 184 29.42 -14.48 11.58
CA LEU A 184 29.22 -15.76 10.91
C LEU A 184 28.28 -16.67 11.72
N PRO A 185 27.46 -17.53 11.08
CA PRO A 185 27.29 -17.68 9.62
C PRO A 185 26.54 -16.52 8.97
N ILE A 186 26.77 -16.30 7.67
CA ILE A 186 26.06 -15.31 6.86
C ILE A 186 25.06 -16.03 5.96
N ARG A 187 23.83 -15.53 5.91
CA ARG A 187 22.81 -15.96 4.97
C ARG A 187 21.89 -14.78 4.67
N VAL A 188 22.21 -14.05 3.61
CA VAL A 188 21.54 -12.78 3.29
C VAL A 188 21.14 -12.73 1.82
N ILE A 189 20.11 -11.93 1.53
CA ILE A 189 19.82 -11.39 0.21
C ILE A 189 19.91 -9.87 0.26
N SER A 190 20.42 -9.27 -0.82
CA SER A 190 20.52 -7.83 -0.97
C SER A 190 19.78 -7.36 -2.23
N PRO A 191 18.51 -6.99 -2.10
CA PRO A 191 17.78 -6.33 -3.17
C PRO A 191 18.22 -4.88 -3.29
N GLY A 192 18.18 -4.35 -4.52
CA GLY A 192 18.45 -2.93 -4.69
C GLY A 192 18.59 -2.50 -6.13
N ARG A 193 18.52 -1.18 -6.30
CA ARG A 193 18.73 -0.53 -7.58
C ARG A 193 20.21 -0.53 -7.93
N VAL A 194 20.50 -0.74 -9.20
CA VAL A 194 21.85 -0.73 -9.76
C VAL A 194 21.86 0.08 -11.07
N PHE A 195 23.06 0.51 -11.48
CA PHE A 195 23.21 1.45 -12.58
C PHE A 195 24.32 0.99 -13.52
N ARG A 196 24.02 1.03 -14.82
CA ARG A 196 24.99 0.77 -15.88
C ARG A 196 24.77 1.76 -17.00
N SER A 197 25.83 2.16 -17.70
CA SER A 197 25.76 3.14 -18.77
C SER A 197 25.25 2.55 -20.09
N ASP A 198 24.34 1.58 -20.00
CA ASP A 198 23.74 0.90 -21.13
C ASP A 198 22.76 1.82 -21.89
N GLU A 199 22.66 1.63 -23.21
CA GLU A 199 21.61 2.25 -24.00
C GLU A 199 20.25 1.62 -23.68
N VAL A 200 19.18 2.44 -23.71
CA VAL A 200 17.83 2.00 -23.41
C VAL A 200 17.26 1.21 -24.59
N ASP A 201 16.96 -0.07 -24.38
CA ASP A 201 16.26 -0.91 -25.36
C ASP A 201 15.16 -1.76 -24.70
N ALA A 202 14.64 -2.77 -25.41
CA ALA A 202 13.61 -3.65 -24.88
C ALA A 202 14.08 -4.57 -23.73
N THR A 203 15.40 -4.66 -23.49
CA THR A 203 16.05 -5.59 -22.56
C THR A 203 17.02 -4.94 -21.60
N HIS A 204 17.43 -3.69 -21.86
CA HIS A 204 18.39 -2.93 -21.07
C HIS A 204 17.83 -1.58 -20.63
N SER A 205 18.21 -1.17 -19.44
CA SER A 205 17.93 0.14 -18.86
C SER A 205 19.14 0.60 -18.04
N PRO A 206 19.51 1.89 -18.08
CA PRO A 206 20.62 2.42 -17.29
C PRO A 206 20.38 2.33 -15.79
N SER A 207 19.15 2.14 -15.38
CA SER A 207 18.75 1.90 -13.99
C SER A 207 17.83 0.69 -13.95
N PHE A 208 18.20 -0.32 -13.20
CA PHE A 208 17.40 -1.54 -13.01
C PHE A 208 17.63 -2.09 -11.60
N HIS A 209 17.02 -3.23 -11.26
CA HIS A 209 17.13 -3.81 -9.93
C HIS A 209 17.76 -5.20 -9.99
N GLN A 210 18.58 -5.49 -8.99
CA GLN A 210 19.12 -6.83 -8.75
C GLN A 210 18.72 -7.31 -7.36
N VAL A 211 18.63 -8.62 -7.22
CA VAL A 211 18.58 -9.31 -5.94
C VAL A 211 19.74 -10.28 -5.92
N GLU A 212 20.72 -10.04 -5.05
CA GLU A 212 21.86 -10.94 -4.88
C GLU A 212 21.79 -11.64 -3.55
N GLY A 213 22.24 -12.89 -3.51
CA GLY A 213 22.30 -13.70 -2.30
C GLY A 213 23.70 -14.11 -1.96
N LEU A 214 24.00 -14.20 -0.66
CA LEU A 214 25.27 -14.65 -0.11
C LEU A 214 25.04 -15.62 1.03
N VAL A 215 25.72 -16.75 0.99
CA VAL A 215 25.83 -17.70 2.11
C VAL A 215 27.29 -17.93 2.42
N ILE A 216 27.68 -17.79 3.69
CA ILE A 216 29.01 -18.13 4.18
C ILE A 216 28.88 -18.91 5.48
N ASP A 217 29.41 -20.11 5.49
CA ASP A 217 29.48 -20.97 6.67
C ASP A 217 30.64 -21.98 6.50
N LYS A 218 30.78 -22.87 7.45
CA LYS A 218 31.72 -23.98 7.35
C LYS A 218 31.22 -25.02 6.34
N ASN A 219 32.14 -25.54 5.51
CA ASN A 219 31.88 -26.64 4.56
C ASN A 219 30.74 -26.39 3.55
N ILE A 220 30.47 -25.15 3.20
CA ILE A 220 29.54 -24.83 2.11
C ILE A 220 30.10 -25.32 0.79
N SER A 221 29.30 -25.98 0.00
CA SER A 221 29.67 -26.60 -1.26
C SER A 221 28.83 -26.10 -2.45
N PHE A 222 29.29 -26.41 -3.66
CA PHE A 222 28.51 -26.15 -4.88
C PHE A 222 27.17 -26.93 -4.92
N ALA A 223 27.09 -28.07 -4.19
CA ALA A 223 25.84 -28.81 -4.07
C ALA A 223 24.79 -28.04 -3.26
N ASP A 224 25.22 -27.30 -2.22
CA ASP A 224 24.32 -26.44 -1.43
C ASP A 224 23.80 -25.28 -2.27
N LEU A 225 24.66 -24.66 -3.10
CA LEU A 225 24.25 -23.65 -4.08
C LEU A 225 23.20 -24.21 -5.05
N LYS A 226 23.45 -25.41 -5.63
CA LYS A 226 22.50 -26.06 -6.54
C LYS A 226 21.16 -26.33 -5.88
N GLY A 227 21.17 -26.88 -4.66
CA GLY A 227 19.97 -27.18 -3.91
C GLY A 227 19.15 -25.91 -3.61
N THR A 228 19.81 -24.82 -3.18
CA THR A 228 19.19 -23.54 -2.90
C THR A 228 18.51 -22.97 -4.15
N LEU A 229 19.21 -22.94 -5.28
CA LEU A 229 18.67 -22.37 -6.54
C LEU A 229 17.63 -23.27 -7.19
N GLU A 230 17.68 -24.59 -6.97
CA GLU A 230 16.61 -25.49 -7.39
C GLU A 230 15.30 -25.24 -6.63
N VAL A 231 15.36 -25.05 -5.31
CA VAL A 231 14.22 -24.68 -4.49
C VAL A 231 13.65 -23.32 -4.94
N PHE A 232 14.51 -22.32 -5.09
CA PHE A 232 14.11 -21.00 -5.60
C PHE A 232 13.39 -21.09 -6.96
N ALA A 233 13.95 -21.82 -7.92
CA ALA A 233 13.37 -21.96 -9.24
C ALA A 233 12.00 -22.66 -9.21
N LYS A 234 11.82 -23.70 -8.39
CA LYS A 234 10.56 -24.41 -8.23
C LYS A 234 9.49 -23.57 -7.54
N GLU A 235 9.85 -22.81 -6.51
CA GLU A 235 8.93 -21.92 -5.81
C GLU A 235 8.47 -20.76 -6.72
N LEU A 236 9.37 -20.23 -7.55
CA LEU A 236 9.08 -19.07 -8.39
C LEU A 236 8.32 -19.43 -9.68
N PHE A 237 8.70 -20.53 -10.34
CA PHE A 237 8.20 -20.92 -11.66
C PHE A 237 7.36 -22.22 -11.67
N GLY A 238 7.20 -22.84 -10.51
CA GLY A 238 6.39 -24.04 -10.33
C GLY A 238 7.21 -25.33 -10.13
N PRO A 239 6.59 -26.37 -9.51
CA PRO A 239 7.29 -27.55 -9.00
C PRO A 239 7.97 -28.41 -10.07
N GLU A 240 7.51 -28.37 -11.32
CA GLU A 240 8.07 -29.12 -12.45
C GLU A 240 9.29 -28.44 -13.09
N THR A 241 9.68 -27.25 -12.58
CA THR A 241 10.82 -26.50 -13.11
C THR A 241 12.12 -27.24 -12.85
N LYS A 242 12.90 -27.42 -13.91
CA LYS A 242 14.24 -28.00 -13.87
C LYS A 242 15.28 -26.91 -14.01
N THR A 243 16.41 -27.06 -13.33
CA THR A 243 17.57 -26.16 -13.44
C THR A 243 18.69 -26.81 -14.22
N LYS A 244 19.43 -26.00 -14.98
CA LYS A 244 20.64 -26.39 -15.69
C LYS A 244 21.73 -25.39 -15.41
N PHE A 245 22.88 -25.82 -14.94
CA PHE A 245 24.04 -25.00 -14.66
C PHE A 245 25.01 -25.08 -15.83
N ARG A 246 25.36 -23.92 -16.38
CA ARG A 246 26.36 -23.79 -17.44
C ARG A 246 27.61 -23.14 -16.85
N PRO A 247 28.82 -23.70 -17.02
CA PRO A 247 30.05 -23.05 -16.57
C PRO A 247 30.15 -21.64 -17.16
N HIS A 248 30.57 -20.71 -16.31
CA HIS A 248 30.83 -19.31 -16.66
C HIS A 248 32.01 -18.77 -15.86
N HIS A 249 32.45 -17.55 -16.10
CA HIS A 249 33.48 -16.91 -15.32
C HIS A 249 32.99 -15.57 -14.75
N PHE A 250 33.15 -15.42 -13.44
CA PHE A 250 33.02 -14.14 -12.75
C PHE A 250 34.23 -13.93 -11.85
N PRO A 251 34.81 -12.72 -11.77
CA PRO A 251 36.03 -12.46 -10.98
C PRO A 251 35.88 -12.77 -9.49
N PHE A 252 34.69 -12.62 -8.95
CA PHE A 252 34.34 -12.76 -7.53
C PHE A 252 33.91 -14.16 -7.13
N THR A 253 33.77 -15.10 -8.07
CA THR A 253 33.37 -16.49 -7.80
C THR A 253 34.18 -17.49 -8.57
N GLU A 254 34.52 -18.65 -7.95
CA GLU A 254 35.19 -19.78 -8.58
C GLU A 254 34.88 -21.09 -7.83
N PRO A 255 34.27 -22.11 -8.48
CA PRO A 255 33.72 -22.07 -9.84
C PRO A 255 32.48 -21.19 -9.96
N SER A 256 32.28 -20.66 -11.17
CA SER A 256 31.11 -19.84 -11.53
C SER A 256 30.22 -20.57 -12.52
N ALA A 257 28.94 -20.23 -12.50
CA ALA A 257 27.98 -20.76 -13.45
C ALA A 257 26.84 -19.76 -13.73
N GLU A 258 26.25 -19.89 -14.89
CA GLU A 258 24.93 -19.35 -15.19
C GLU A 258 23.87 -20.43 -15.01
N VAL A 259 22.68 -20.02 -14.58
CA VAL A 259 21.56 -20.93 -14.34
C VAL A 259 20.43 -20.67 -15.33
N ASP A 260 20.11 -21.71 -16.07
CA ASP A 260 18.92 -21.77 -16.91
C ASP A 260 17.82 -22.56 -16.18
N VAL A 261 16.57 -22.14 -16.38
CA VAL A 261 15.38 -22.91 -15.99
C VAL A 261 14.72 -23.52 -17.24
N SER A 262 14.09 -24.67 -17.08
CA SER A 262 13.24 -25.23 -18.16
C SER A 262 12.13 -24.23 -18.48
N CYS A 263 11.90 -24.02 -19.78
CA CYS A 263 10.86 -23.09 -20.22
C CYS A 263 9.50 -23.51 -19.68
N PHE A 264 8.92 -22.72 -18.81
CA PHE A 264 7.64 -22.99 -18.17
C PHE A 264 6.46 -22.95 -19.15
N LYS A 265 6.57 -22.23 -20.29
CA LYS A 265 5.53 -22.24 -21.33
C LYS A 265 5.44 -23.55 -22.11
N CYS A 266 6.57 -24.16 -22.44
CA CYS A 266 6.60 -25.36 -23.28
C CYS A 266 7.09 -26.62 -22.55
N GLY A 267 7.31 -26.54 -21.25
CA GLY A 267 7.83 -27.65 -20.44
C GLY A 267 9.19 -28.18 -20.95
N GLY A 268 10.05 -27.31 -21.50
CA GLY A 268 11.36 -27.68 -22.01
C GLY A 268 11.38 -28.21 -23.46
N LYS A 269 10.24 -28.25 -24.17
CA LYS A 269 10.15 -28.80 -25.54
C LYS A 269 10.71 -27.88 -26.63
N GLY A 270 10.87 -26.61 -26.35
CA GLY A 270 11.23 -25.58 -27.29
C GLY A 270 10.01 -24.86 -27.87
N CYS A 271 9.98 -23.53 -27.79
CA CYS A 271 8.92 -22.69 -28.36
C CYS A 271 9.50 -21.31 -28.74
N ARG A 272 8.66 -20.43 -29.29
CA ARG A 272 9.07 -19.07 -29.67
C ARG A 272 9.61 -18.28 -28.49
N PHE A 273 9.01 -18.42 -27.31
CA PHE A 273 9.41 -17.72 -26.09
C PHE A 273 10.85 -18.07 -25.64
N CYS A 274 11.22 -19.35 -25.65
CA CYS A 274 12.59 -19.80 -25.36
C CYS A 274 13.48 -19.90 -26.62
N LYS A 275 13.06 -19.31 -27.73
CA LYS A 275 13.78 -19.32 -29.00
C LYS A 275 14.18 -20.74 -29.46
N GLY A 276 13.31 -21.73 -29.20
CA GLY A 276 13.51 -23.14 -29.59
C GLY A 276 14.43 -23.94 -28.64
N SER A 277 15.11 -23.32 -27.68
CA SER A 277 16.10 -23.99 -26.80
C SER A 277 15.48 -24.90 -25.75
N GLY A 278 14.25 -24.61 -25.30
CA GLY A 278 13.61 -25.24 -24.14
C GLY A 278 14.10 -24.71 -22.80
N TRP A 279 15.07 -23.80 -22.78
CA TRP A 279 15.71 -23.24 -21.59
C TRP A 279 15.71 -21.73 -21.59
N ILE A 280 15.70 -21.13 -20.41
CA ILE A 280 15.71 -19.68 -20.20
C ILE A 280 16.72 -19.35 -19.10
N GLU A 281 17.72 -18.56 -19.43
CA GLU A 281 18.68 -18.05 -18.46
C GLU A 281 18.02 -17.05 -17.52
N ILE A 282 18.28 -17.20 -16.21
CA ILE A 282 17.66 -16.39 -15.16
C ILE A 282 18.68 -15.68 -14.25
N LEU A 283 19.86 -16.27 -14.00
CA LEU A 283 20.81 -15.72 -13.04
C LEU A 283 22.24 -16.25 -13.21
N GLY A 284 23.20 -15.49 -12.67
CA GLY A 284 24.58 -15.94 -12.46
C GLY A 284 24.82 -16.35 -11.01
N CYS A 285 25.73 -17.29 -10.79
CA CYS A 285 26.07 -17.78 -9.45
C CYS A 285 27.48 -18.40 -9.40
N GLY A 286 27.97 -18.67 -8.20
CA GLY A 286 29.21 -19.41 -8.00
C GLY A 286 29.64 -19.51 -6.54
N MET A 287 30.71 -20.26 -6.30
CA MET A 287 31.36 -20.28 -4.99
C MET A 287 32.14 -18.98 -4.81
N VAL A 288 32.02 -18.34 -3.64
CA VAL A 288 32.75 -17.10 -3.36
C VAL A 288 34.27 -17.35 -3.47
N HIS A 289 34.93 -16.52 -4.24
CA HIS A 289 36.37 -16.64 -4.46
C HIS A 289 37.12 -16.49 -3.13
N PRO A 290 38.11 -17.38 -2.79
CA PRO A 290 38.85 -17.30 -1.54
C PRO A 290 39.45 -15.92 -1.25
N HIS A 291 39.96 -15.24 -2.27
CA HIS A 291 40.53 -13.91 -2.15
C HIS A 291 39.49 -12.86 -1.72
N VAL A 292 38.23 -12.97 -2.16
CA VAL A 292 37.12 -12.11 -1.72
C VAL A 292 36.84 -12.28 -0.22
N LEU A 293 36.84 -13.53 0.26
CA LEU A 293 36.69 -13.81 1.70
C LEU A 293 37.83 -13.18 2.50
N GLU A 294 39.08 -13.34 2.06
CA GLU A 294 40.27 -12.80 2.72
C GLU A 294 40.29 -11.28 2.75
N MET A 295 39.94 -10.62 1.64
CA MET A 295 39.84 -9.17 1.58
C MET A 295 38.75 -8.60 2.50
N CYS A 296 37.75 -9.40 2.82
CA CYS A 296 36.69 -9.04 3.77
C CYS A 296 36.97 -9.54 5.20
N GLY A 297 38.17 -10.06 5.49
CA GLY A 297 38.60 -10.50 6.83
C GLY A 297 38.11 -11.87 7.26
N ILE A 298 37.64 -12.71 6.33
CA ILE A 298 37.16 -14.06 6.60
C ILE A 298 38.22 -15.08 6.20
N ASP A 299 38.54 -16.02 7.12
CA ASP A 299 39.50 -17.09 6.91
C ASP A 299 38.98 -18.12 5.89
N SER A 300 39.47 -18.04 4.64
CA SER A 300 39.07 -18.89 3.51
C SER A 300 39.42 -20.38 3.68
N LYS A 301 40.27 -20.71 4.66
CA LYS A 301 40.58 -22.09 5.00
C LYS A 301 39.56 -22.74 5.94
N LYS A 302 38.80 -21.94 6.66
CA LYS A 302 37.77 -22.38 7.61
C LYS A 302 36.36 -22.23 7.09
N TYR A 303 36.14 -21.22 6.23
CA TYR A 303 34.83 -20.87 5.73
C TYR A 303 34.82 -20.90 4.21
N SER A 304 33.71 -21.34 3.69
CA SER A 304 33.40 -21.28 2.27
C SER A 304 32.02 -20.68 2.08
N GLY A 305 31.66 -20.30 0.88
CA GLY A 305 30.38 -19.71 0.62
C GLY A 305 30.00 -19.73 -0.84
N PHE A 306 28.79 -19.38 -1.12
CA PHE A 306 28.33 -19.15 -2.48
C PHE A 306 27.57 -17.83 -2.59
N ALA A 307 27.55 -17.29 -3.79
CA ALA A 307 26.77 -16.12 -4.15
C ALA A 307 25.98 -16.35 -5.46
N PHE A 308 24.89 -15.62 -5.61
CA PHE A 308 24.10 -15.60 -6.84
C PHE A 308 23.50 -14.20 -7.03
N GLY A 309 23.17 -13.85 -8.29
CA GLY A 309 22.56 -12.56 -8.59
C GLY A 309 21.53 -12.68 -9.71
N VAL A 310 20.32 -12.19 -9.47
CA VAL A 310 19.21 -12.19 -10.42
C VAL A 310 18.76 -10.77 -10.72
N GLY A 311 18.51 -10.45 -11.99
CA GLY A 311 17.87 -9.20 -12.40
C GLY A 311 16.36 -9.26 -12.14
N LEU A 312 15.85 -8.33 -11.34
CA LEU A 312 14.43 -8.31 -10.94
C LEU A 312 13.51 -8.13 -12.14
N GLU A 313 13.85 -7.18 -13.03
CA GLU A 313 13.08 -6.93 -14.25
C GLU A 313 13.03 -8.17 -15.14
N ARG A 314 14.14 -8.92 -15.22
CA ARG A 314 14.19 -10.16 -15.98
C ARG A 314 13.15 -11.17 -15.49
N ILE A 315 13.02 -11.29 -14.16
CA ILE A 315 12.00 -12.13 -13.55
C ILE A 315 10.59 -11.61 -13.84
N ALA A 316 10.35 -10.30 -13.67
CA ALA A 316 9.06 -9.69 -13.95
C ALA A 316 8.65 -9.86 -15.43
N LEU A 317 9.56 -9.60 -16.38
CA LEU A 317 9.32 -9.80 -17.81
C LEU A 317 8.94 -11.24 -18.12
N LEU A 318 9.68 -12.21 -17.57
CA LEU A 318 9.42 -13.63 -17.78
C LEU A 318 8.10 -14.08 -17.18
N LYS A 319 7.82 -13.68 -15.94
CA LYS A 319 6.65 -14.12 -15.17
C LYS A 319 5.35 -13.56 -15.71
N TYR A 320 5.36 -12.29 -16.08
CA TYR A 320 4.17 -11.58 -16.56
C TYR A 320 4.09 -11.46 -18.08
N GLU A 321 5.00 -12.13 -18.80
CA GLU A 321 5.03 -12.13 -20.27
C GLU A 321 5.11 -10.74 -20.89
N ILE A 322 5.89 -9.87 -20.25
CA ILE A 322 6.13 -8.51 -20.72
C ILE A 322 7.25 -8.56 -21.77
N ASP A 323 6.97 -8.09 -22.98
CA ASP A 323 7.92 -8.20 -24.11
C ASP A 323 8.95 -7.06 -24.14
N ASP A 324 8.74 -5.98 -23.41
CA ASP A 324 9.57 -4.77 -23.45
C ASP A 324 9.77 -4.18 -22.05
N MET A 325 11.04 -4.10 -21.61
CA MET A 325 11.40 -3.59 -20.29
C MET A 325 10.99 -2.12 -20.10
N ARG A 326 10.94 -1.32 -21.15
CA ARG A 326 10.57 0.11 -21.07
C ARG A 326 9.18 0.31 -20.48
N LEU A 327 8.25 -0.63 -20.71
CA LEU A 327 6.90 -0.59 -20.12
C LEU A 327 6.90 -0.54 -18.60
N LEU A 328 7.94 -1.10 -17.95
CA LEU A 328 8.10 -1.04 -16.49
C LEU A 328 8.45 0.37 -15.98
N TYR A 329 8.96 1.26 -16.84
CA TYR A 329 9.47 2.58 -16.47
C TYR A 329 8.70 3.76 -17.08
N GLU A 330 7.91 3.53 -18.12
CA GLU A 330 7.13 4.57 -18.82
C GLU A 330 5.96 5.10 -18.00
N ASN A 331 5.60 4.45 -16.91
CA ASN A 331 4.50 4.83 -16.02
C ASN A 331 3.13 4.94 -16.74
N ASP A 332 2.91 4.11 -17.78
CA ASP A 332 1.63 4.06 -18.48
C ASP A 332 0.57 3.38 -17.59
N ILE A 333 -0.44 4.13 -17.19
CA ILE A 333 -1.51 3.64 -16.32
C ILE A 333 -2.31 2.48 -16.93
N ARG A 334 -2.38 2.38 -18.27
CA ARG A 334 -3.05 1.28 -18.96
C ARG A 334 -2.29 -0.03 -18.80
N PHE A 335 -0.97 0.07 -18.76
CA PHE A 335 -0.10 -1.07 -18.47
C PHE A 335 -0.18 -1.44 -16.98
N LEU A 336 0.02 -0.47 -16.09
CA LEU A 336 0.06 -0.71 -14.64
C LEU A 336 -1.27 -1.26 -14.07
N ARG A 337 -2.40 -0.97 -14.70
CA ARG A 337 -3.71 -1.51 -14.29
C ARG A 337 -3.94 -2.99 -14.58
N GLN A 338 -3.00 -3.64 -15.27
CA GLN A 338 -3.09 -5.06 -15.60
C GLN A 338 -2.58 -5.96 -14.46
N PHE A 339 -1.98 -5.36 -13.43
CA PHE A 339 -1.35 -6.06 -12.30
C PHE A 339 -2.04 -5.80 -10.97
#